data_d276e32dfb9922f908ada3352791ad00
#
_entry.id   d276e32dfb9922f908ada3352791ad00
#
_cell.length_a   1.000
_cell.length_b   1.000
_cell.length_c   1.000
_cell.angle_alpha   90.00
_cell.angle_beta   90.00
_cell.angle_gamma   90.00
#
_symmetry.space_group_name_H-M   'P 1'
#
loop_
_entity.id
_entity.type
_entity.pdbx_description
1 polymer ?
#
loop_
_entity_poly.entity_id
_entity_poly.type
_entity_poly.pdbx_seq_one_letter_code
_entity_poly.pdbx_strand_id
1 'polypeptide(L)'
;GEMAAGWAKINGQWYYFWPLTENGHTQGTMAYGGWKIIGADYYFFREDGSLYTGWLEQNGSWYYLNTLDNSLQGTMFTGWLIREGKTYFLDADGVMAAGWYQVDGNWYYFWPDSGEMAKNQYINGFYVNEDGIWYR
;
A
#
# COMPACT_ATOMS: atom_id res chain seq x y z
N GLY A 1 34.50 2.22 -11.70
CA GLY A 1 33.71 2.90 -10.71
C GLY A 1 33.13 1.97 -9.66
N GLU A 2 32.63 2.56 -8.64
CA GLU A 2 32.00 1.79 -7.58
C GLU A 2 30.64 1.28 -8.04
N MET A 3 30.30 0.08 -7.56
CA MET A 3 29.01 -0.52 -7.82
C MET A 3 27.95 0.18 -6.99
N ALA A 4 26.83 0.57 -7.61
CA ALA A 4 25.72 1.16 -6.87
C ALA A 4 25.18 0.15 -5.86
N ALA A 5 24.83 0.65 -4.67
CA ALA A 5 24.28 -0.19 -3.60
C ALA A 5 23.24 0.59 -2.82
N GLY A 6 22.10 -0.04 -2.55
CA GLY A 6 21.02 0.57 -1.82
C GLY A 6 20.17 1.51 -2.66
N TRP A 7 19.53 2.45 -1.99
CA TRP A 7 18.59 3.38 -2.63
C TRP A 7 19.34 4.48 -3.37
N ALA A 8 18.87 4.81 -4.57
CA ALA A 8 19.43 5.90 -5.38
C ALA A 8 18.28 6.63 -6.09
N LYS A 9 18.33 7.98 -6.07
CA LYS A 9 17.36 8.81 -6.76
C LYS A 9 17.97 9.33 -8.06
N ILE A 10 17.35 8.98 -9.17
CA ILE A 10 17.87 9.32 -10.51
C ILE A 10 16.72 9.96 -11.29
N ASN A 11 16.90 11.19 -11.74
CA ASN A 11 15.88 11.92 -12.50
C ASN A 11 14.51 11.94 -11.79
N GLY A 12 14.51 12.14 -10.47
CA GLY A 12 13.29 12.24 -9.69
C GLY A 12 12.66 10.90 -9.31
N GLN A 13 13.21 9.78 -9.78
CA GLN A 13 12.68 8.46 -9.47
C GLN A 13 13.63 7.70 -8.55
N TRP A 14 13.06 6.89 -7.66
CA TRP A 14 13.84 6.05 -6.76
C TRP A 14 14.07 4.67 -7.35
N TYR A 15 15.31 4.14 -7.16
CA TYR A 15 15.74 2.82 -7.57
C TYR A 15 16.45 2.15 -6.42
N TYR A 16 16.47 0.82 -6.42
CA TYR A 16 17.20 0.07 -5.41
C TYR A 16 18.15 -0.91 -6.07
N PHE A 17 19.41 -0.87 -5.63
CA PHE A 17 20.46 -1.77 -6.10
C PHE A 17 20.85 -2.69 -4.96
N TRP A 18 20.80 -3.99 -5.20
CA TRP A 18 21.03 -4.96 -4.14
C TRP A 18 22.46 -4.81 -3.61
N PRO A 19 22.64 -4.52 -2.28
CA PRO A 19 23.97 -4.32 -1.72
C PRO A 19 24.75 -5.61 -1.51
N LEU A 20 24.05 -6.75 -1.45
CA LEU A 20 24.66 -8.06 -1.22
C LEU A 20 24.01 -9.08 -2.14
N THR A 21 24.75 -10.12 -2.51
CA THR A 21 24.19 -11.26 -3.23
C THR A 21 23.44 -12.12 -2.23
N GLU A 22 22.09 -12.12 -2.32
CA GLU A 22 21.23 -12.86 -1.40
C GLU A 22 19.86 -13.11 -2.03
N ASN A 23 19.15 -14.13 -1.54
CA ASN A 23 17.77 -14.40 -1.93
C ASN A 23 17.53 -14.37 -3.44
N GLY A 24 18.49 -14.88 -4.22
CA GLY A 24 18.38 -14.93 -5.68
C GLY A 24 18.75 -13.63 -6.38
N HIS A 25 19.16 -12.60 -5.64
CA HIS A 25 19.58 -11.32 -6.20
C HIS A 25 21.10 -11.19 -6.19
N THR A 26 21.66 -10.71 -7.29
CA THR A 26 23.10 -10.50 -7.41
C THR A 26 23.45 -9.08 -6.98
N GLN A 27 24.52 -8.95 -6.17
CA GLN A 27 25.01 -7.67 -5.71
C GLN A 27 25.19 -6.69 -6.88
N GLY A 28 24.66 -5.46 -6.71
CA GLY A 28 24.77 -4.40 -7.69
C GLY A 28 23.69 -4.41 -8.76
N THR A 29 22.86 -5.46 -8.82
CA THR A 29 21.75 -5.48 -9.77
C THR A 29 20.57 -4.68 -9.23
N MET A 30 19.79 -4.14 -10.16
CA MET A 30 18.64 -3.28 -9.84
C MET A 30 17.40 -4.11 -9.51
N ALA A 31 16.67 -3.72 -8.46
CA ALA A 31 15.35 -4.28 -8.18
C ALA A 31 14.37 -3.80 -9.27
N TYR A 32 13.52 -4.70 -9.78
CA TYR A 32 12.55 -4.35 -10.81
C TYR A 32 11.43 -5.39 -10.88
N GLY A 33 10.32 -4.98 -11.52
CA GLY A 33 9.30 -5.93 -11.95
C GLY A 33 8.50 -6.59 -10.85
N GLY A 34 7.92 -5.82 -9.92
CA GLY A 34 6.98 -6.35 -8.96
C GLY A 34 7.39 -6.14 -7.51
N TRP A 35 6.80 -6.95 -6.63
CA TRP A 35 7.01 -6.84 -5.19
C TRP A 35 8.39 -7.29 -4.78
N LYS A 36 9.02 -6.52 -3.89
CA LYS A 36 10.30 -6.85 -3.28
C LYS A 36 10.25 -6.56 -1.79
N ILE A 37 10.95 -7.37 -1.01
CA ILE A 37 11.10 -7.13 0.43
C ILE A 37 12.48 -6.56 0.64
N ILE A 38 12.54 -5.35 1.22
CA ILE A 38 13.80 -4.68 1.51
C ILE A 38 13.76 -4.26 2.97
N GLY A 39 14.66 -4.80 3.79
CA GLY A 39 14.55 -4.67 5.22
C GLY A 39 13.32 -5.41 5.72
N ALA A 40 12.45 -4.73 6.44
CA ALA A 40 11.21 -5.32 6.94
C ALA A 40 9.98 -4.86 6.14
N ASP A 41 10.18 -4.13 5.06
CA ASP A 41 9.10 -3.49 4.32
C ASP A 41 8.95 -4.05 2.91
N TYR A 42 7.70 -4.01 2.40
CA TYR A 42 7.38 -4.40 1.04
C TYR A 42 7.32 -3.17 0.16
N TYR A 43 7.90 -3.29 -1.05
CA TYR A 43 7.93 -2.25 -2.07
C TYR A 43 7.52 -2.84 -3.40
N PHE A 44 7.00 -2.00 -4.28
CA PHE A 44 6.67 -2.42 -5.64
C PHE A 44 7.48 -1.60 -6.64
N PHE A 45 8.16 -2.29 -7.54
CA PHE A 45 8.98 -1.66 -8.58
C PHE A 45 8.38 -1.92 -9.95
N ARG A 46 8.37 -0.90 -10.79
CA ARG A 46 7.95 -1.04 -12.17
C ARG A 46 8.96 -1.87 -12.94
N GLU A 47 8.61 -2.26 -14.16
CA GLU A 47 9.51 -3.06 -15.02
C GLU A 47 10.82 -2.32 -15.31
N ASP A 48 10.80 -0.98 -15.34
CA ASP A 48 12.02 -0.19 -15.56
C ASP A 48 12.85 0.02 -14.30
N GLY A 49 12.40 -0.53 -13.16
CA GLY A 49 13.10 -0.44 -11.88
C GLY A 49 12.69 0.76 -11.03
N SER A 50 11.84 1.65 -11.54
CA SER A 50 11.42 2.80 -10.72
C SER A 50 10.45 2.37 -9.62
N LEU A 51 10.59 3.01 -8.44
CA LEU A 51 9.74 2.73 -7.29
C LEU A 51 8.31 3.23 -7.54
N TYR A 52 7.32 2.37 -7.28
CA TYR A 52 5.92 2.73 -7.41
C TYR A 52 5.42 3.35 -6.11
N THR A 53 4.62 4.42 -6.22
CA THR A 53 3.94 5.04 -5.07
C THR A 53 2.47 5.27 -5.42
N GLY A 54 1.61 5.28 -4.39
CA GLY A 54 0.18 5.50 -4.56
C GLY A 54 -0.60 4.22 -4.71
N TRP A 55 -1.82 4.32 -5.23
CA TRP A 55 -2.70 3.17 -5.38
C TRP A 55 -2.22 2.24 -6.48
N LEU A 56 -2.26 0.94 -6.19
CA LEU A 56 -1.80 -0.10 -7.11
C LEU A 56 -2.79 -1.26 -7.12
N GLU A 57 -3.24 -1.68 -8.30
CA GLU A 57 -4.04 -2.90 -8.45
C GLU A 57 -3.15 -4.04 -8.94
N GLN A 58 -3.20 -5.16 -8.20
CA GLN A 58 -2.47 -6.38 -8.56
C GLN A 58 -3.37 -7.58 -8.35
N ASN A 59 -3.62 -8.34 -9.42
CA ASN A 59 -4.39 -9.58 -9.36
C ASN A 59 -5.77 -9.39 -8.69
N GLY A 60 -6.42 -8.26 -8.99
CA GLY A 60 -7.75 -7.97 -8.47
C GLY A 60 -7.80 -7.36 -7.09
N SER A 61 -6.66 -7.16 -6.45
CA SER A 61 -6.57 -6.53 -5.12
C SER A 61 -5.92 -5.16 -5.23
N TRP A 62 -6.37 -4.22 -4.39
CA TRP A 62 -5.81 -2.87 -4.34
C TRP A 62 -4.90 -2.72 -3.15
N TYR A 63 -3.76 -2.07 -3.37
CA TYR A 63 -2.73 -1.78 -2.38
C TYR A 63 -2.41 -0.30 -2.41
N TYR A 64 -1.83 0.21 -1.32
CA TYR A 64 -1.36 1.59 -1.28
C TYR A 64 0.10 1.64 -0.88
N LEU A 65 0.94 2.19 -1.76
CA LEU A 65 2.36 2.39 -1.51
C LEU A 65 2.55 3.86 -1.07
N ASN A 66 3.20 4.05 0.07
CA ASN A 66 3.30 5.33 0.74
C ASN A 66 3.85 6.42 -0.18
N THR A 67 3.13 7.56 -0.26
CA THR A 67 3.53 8.69 -1.11
C THR A 67 4.29 9.77 -0.35
N LEU A 68 4.48 9.60 0.96
CA LEU A 68 5.18 10.59 1.78
C LEU A 68 6.62 10.76 1.30
N ASP A 69 7.10 12.02 1.27
CA ASP A 69 8.47 12.32 0.88
C ASP A 69 9.40 12.23 2.09
N ASN A 70 9.57 11.00 2.57
CA ASN A 70 10.40 10.71 3.74
C ASN A 70 10.91 9.26 3.65
N SER A 71 11.46 8.74 4.74
CA SER A 71 12.03 7.39 4.76
C SER A 71 11.00 6.27 4.57
N LEU A 72 9.70 6.58 4.65
CA LEU A 72 8.64 5.60 4.43
C LEU A 72 8.15 5.55 2.99
N GLN A 73 8.65 6.43 2.11
CA GLN A 73 8.18 6.50 0.73
C GLN A 73 8.29 5.15 0.03
N GLY A 74 7.19 4.75 -0.60
CA GLY A 74 7.10 3.49 -1.33
C GLY A 74 6.78 2.26 -0.48
N THR A 75 6.76 2.38 0.86
CA THR A 75 6.42 1.23 1.69
C THR A 75 4.95 0.87 1.56
N MET A 76 4.66 -0.44 1.58
CA MET A 76 3.28 -0.93 1.53
C MET A 76 2.55 -0.51 2.81
N PHE A 77 1.41 0.18 2.64
CA PHE A 77 0.63 0.69 3.76
C PHE A 77 -0.30 -0.40 4.31
N THR A 78 -0.41 -0.44 5.64
CA THR A 78 -1.39 -1.29 6.33
C THR A 78 -2.10 -0.46 7.39
N GLY A 79 -3.34 -0.81 7.69
CA GLY A 79 -4.13 -0.10 8.68
C GLY A 79 -5.03 0.97 8.08
N TRP A 80 -5.45 1.91 8.92
CA TRP A 80 -6.35 2.98 8.52
C TRP A 80 -5.61 4.03 7.70
N LEU A 81 -6.18 4.38 6.54
CA LEU A 81 -5.60 5.38 5.65
C LEU A 81 -6.64 6.47 5.39
N ILE A 82 -6.26 7.74 5.62
CA ILE A 82 -7.13 8.88 5.32
C ILE A 82 -6.46 9.70 4.23
N ARG A 83 -7.15 9.84 3.09
CA ARG A 83 -6.65 10.59 1.95
C ARG A 83 -7.78 11.44 1.38
N GLU A 84 -7.52 12.76 1.26
CA GLU A 84 -8.48 13.68 0.65
C GLU A 84 -9.87 13.61 1.29
N GLY A 85 -9.91 13.46 2.64
CA GLY A 85 -11.16 13.39 3.38
C GLY A 85 -11.86 12.04 3.33
N LYS A 86 -11.27 11.05 2.67
CA LYS A 86 -11.83 9.70 2.56
C LYS A 86 -11.03 8.72 3.39
N THR A 87 -11.71 7.74 3.98
CA THR A 87 -11.10 6.75 4.87
C THR A 87 -11.11 5.37 4.22
N TYR A 88 -9.98 4.69 4.29
CA TYR A 88 -9.79 3.35 3.74
C TYR A 88 -9.13 2.47 4.79
N PHE A 89 -9.24 1.16 4.63
CA PHE A 89 -8.53 0.21 5.49
C PHE A 89 -7.79 -0.81 4.65
N LEU A 90 -6.50 -0.94 4.89
CA LEU A 90 -5.64 -1.95 4.26
C LEU A 90 -5.32 -3.01 5.31
N ASP A 91 -5.55 -4.28 5.00
CA ASP A 91 -5.32 -5.36 5.97
C ASP A 91 -3.82 -5.62 6.17
N ALA A 92 -3.50 -6.65 6.96
CA ALA A 92 -2.10 -6.97 7.28
C ALA A 92 -1.29 -7.37 6.05
N ASP A 93 -1.96 -7.83 4.98
CA ASP A 93 -1.32 -8.17 3.71
C ASP A 93 -1.31 -7.00 2.74
N GLY A 94 -1.78 -5.84 3.18
CA GLY A 94 -1.84 -4.63 2.37
C GLY A 94 -3.05 -4.54 1.46
N VAL A 95 -3.98 -5.50 1.53
CA VAL A 95 -5.15 -5.54 0.66
C VAL A 95 -6.23 -4.58 1.17
N MET A 96 -6.77 -3.75 0.27
CA MET A 96 -7.83 -2.80 0.58
C MET A 96 -9.12 -3.52 0.93
N ALA A 97 -9.72 -3.17 2.08
CA ALA A 97 -11.00 -3.71 2.50
C ALA A 97 -12.12 -3.26 1.56
N ALA A 98 -13.09 -4.16 1.29
CA ALA A 98 -14.25 -3.89 0.44
C ALA A 98 -15.45 -4.61 1.03
N GLY A 99 -16.62 -3.94 1.01
CA GLY A 99 -17.83 -4.48 1.60
C GLY A 99 -17.81 -4.37 3.12
N TRP A 100 -18.60 -5.22 3.79
CA TRP A 100 -18.61 -5.28 5.25
C TRP A 100 -17.31 -5.91 5.76
N TYR A 101 -16.66 -5.21 6.68
CA TYR A 101 -15.35 -5.62 7.18
C TYR A 101 -15.23 -5.28 8.66
N GLN A 102 -14.76 -6.23 9.47
CA GLN A 102 -14.64 -6.05 10.91
C GLN A 102 -13.21 -5.69 11.31
N VAL A 103 -13.08 -4.59 12.06
CA VAL A 103 -11.80 -4.14 12.59
C VAL A 103 -11.97 -3.92 14.10
N ASP A 104 -11.17 -4.60 14.90
CA ASP A 104 -11.19 -4.47 16.36
C ASP A 104 -12.60 -4.59 16.97
N GLY A 105 -13.38 -5.53 16.46
CA GLY A 105 -14.71 -5.83 16.98
C GLY A 105 -15.83 -4.96 16.41
N ASN A 106 -15.52 -3.93 15.65
CA ASN A 106 -16.51 -3.06 15.02
C ASN A 106 -16.64 -3.37 13.54
N TRP A 107 -17.90 -3.32 13.04
CA TRP A 107 -18.17 -3.53 11.63
C TRP A 107 -18.26 -2.21 10.90
N TYR A 108 -17.58 -2.16 9.73
CA TYR A 108 -17.55 -1.02 8.82
C TYR A 108 -17.97 -1.48 7.44
N TYR A 109 -18.40 -0.53 6.60
CA TYR A 109 -18.69 -0.83 5.22
C TYR A 109 -17.81 0.03 4.32
N PHE A 110 -17.08 -0.64 3.44
CA PHE A 110 -16.22 0.02 2.45
C PHE A 110 -16.83 -0.22 1.07
N TRP A 111 -17.06 0.86 0.33
CA TRP A 111 -17.68 0.74 -0.99
C TRP A 111 -16.79 -0.12 -1.88
N PRO A 112 -17.33 -1.21 -2.48
CA PRO A 112 -16.50 -2.17 -3.23
C PRO A 112 -15.76 -1.58 -4.43
N ASP A 113 -16.30 -0.54 -5.07
CA ASP A 113 -15.68 0.09 -6.23
C ASP A 113 -14.55 1.05 -5.89
N SER A 114 -14.70 1.81 -4.78
CA SER A 114 -13.72 2.84 -4.40
C SER A 114 -12.88 2.47 -3.18
N GLY A 115 -13.40 1.58 -2.32
CA GLY A 115 -12.79 1.29 -1.03
C GLY A 115 -13.07 2.33 0.05
N GLU A 116 -13.79 3.40 -0.28
CA GLU A 116 -14.09 4.46 0.67
C GLU A 116 -15.04 3.97 1.76
N MET A 117 -14.74 4.30 3.02
CA MET A 117 -15.60 3.95 4.15
C MET A 117 -16.91 4.74 4.11
N ALA A 118 -18.04 4.03 4.21
CA ALA A 118 -19.35 4.67 4.35
C ALA A 118 -19.52 5.22 5.75
N LYS A 119 -20.18 6.36 5.87
CA LYS A 119 -20.50 6.96 7.18
C LYS A 119 -21.80 7.76 7.11
N ASN A 120 -22.50 7.83 8.22
CA ASN A 120 -23.76 8.58 8.35
C ASN A 120 -24.80 8.18 7.31
N GLN A 121 -24.97 6.87 7.09
CA GLN A 121 -25.90 6.42 6.06
C GLN A 121 -26.31 4.97 6.26
N TYR A 122 -27.35 4.56 5.54
CA TYR A 122 -27.85 3.20 5.54
C TYR A 122 -27.27 2.43 4.36
N ILE A 123 -26.84 1.19 4.62
CA ILE A 123 -26.40 0.24 3.61
C ILE A 123 -27.34 -0.96 3.69
N ASN A 124 -28.24 -1.09 2.75
CA ASN A 124 -29.24 -2.17 2.73
C ASN A 124 -29.97 -2.33 4.07
N GLY A 125 -30.35 -1.19 4.68
CA GLY A 125 -31.08 -1.19 5.94
C GLY A 125 -30.22 -1.17 7.20
N PHE A 126 -28.89 -1.25 7.07
CA PHE A 126 -27.98 -1.21 8.21
C PHE A 126 -27.32 0.16 8.27
N TYR A 127 -27.39 0.81 9.43
CA TYR A 127 -26.90 2.18 9.60
C TYR A 127 -25.45 2.18 10.10
N VAL A 128 -24.60 2.97 9.44
CA VAL A 128 -23.24 3.24 9.92
C VAL A 128 -23.18 4.70 10.39
N ASN A 129 -22.56 4.91 11.55
CA ASN A 129 -22.53 6.23 12.19
C ASN A 129 -21.43 7.13 11.62
N GLU A 130 -21.17 8.26 12.29
CA GLU A 130 -20.18 9.25 11.85
C GLU A 130 -18.77 8.69 11.83
N ASP A 131 -18.49 7.65 12.61
CA ASP A 131 -17.18 6.97 12.63
C ASP A 131 -17.14 5.77 11.69
N GLY A 132 -18.22 5.55 10.94
CA GLY A 132 -18.33 4.42 10.03
C GLY A 132 -18.74 3.12 10.69
N ILE A 133 -18.99 3.14 12.00
CA ILE A 133 -19.30 1.92 12.77
C ILE A 133 -20.76 1.55 12.61
N TRP A 134 -21.02 0.27 12.33
CA TRP A 134 -22.37 -0.24 12.28
C TRP A 134 -23.03 -0.06 13.65
N TYR A 135 -24.10 0.74 13.70
CA TYR A 135 -24.83 1.07 14.91
C TYR A 135 -26.05 0.15 15.00
N ARG A 136 -26.12 -0.56 16.12
CA ARG A 136 -27.23 -1.49 16.37
C ARG A 136 -28.24 -0.94 17.33
#